data_466c94bbf51219e65c970e3a1db4a800
#
_entry.id   466c94bbf51219e65c970e3a1db4a800
#
_cell.length_a   1.000
_cell.length_b   1.000
_cell.length_c   1.000
_cell.angle_alpha   90.00
_cell.angle_beta   90.00
_cell.angle_gamma   90.00
#
_symmetry.space_group_name_H-M   'P 1'
#
loop_
_entity.id
_entity.type
_entity.pdbx_description
1 polymer ?
#
loop_
_entity_poly.entity_id
_entity_poly.type
_entity_poly.pdbx_seq_one_letter_code
_entity_poly.pdbx_strand_id
1 'polypeptide(L)'
;QSAQAHIGGGVASANLACSGARTYTSGTGSGQDFKPGIDFYSDSSGRKGQALALQEFAATHNVKAVVVMIGANNYGFADIVQRCVTNWLTSPSWWKNYCHDDSDMVSKFTPSAQAARTAEVKDALLRVAQAMTNAGYSSSQYEILGQTYWSPLPRGNQIRYPETGWTRQSVGGCGTWNADANWANDTVVNALNNTMRNAIAQTGLTNTAVVDMQTALNGRRLCENTVGLLEEEGIANWTSPGAVDNTEWVAQVRTVTTVFGPYQLQESMHASYWGQLAMRACLRLAYNGGAPVGGDCVRASNGLNAQGEPNMTLVP
;
A
#
# COMPACT_ATOMS: atom_id res chain seq x y z
N GLN A 1 3.26 8.78 5.70
CA GLN A 1 4.49 9.60 5.74
C GLN A 1 5.04 9.91 4.36
N SER A 2 4.85 9.04 3.35
CA SER A 2 5.27 9.33 1.96
C SER A 2 4.57 10.55 1.35
N ALA A 3 3.36 10.86 1.79
CA ALA A 3 2.59 12.00 1.31
C ALA A 3 3.12 13.37 1.80
N GLN A 4 4.01 13.40 2.77
CA GLN A 4 4.70 14.64 3.19
C GLN A 4 5.88 15.02 2.29
N ALA A 5 6.05 14.29 1.23
CA ALA A 5 7.17 14.50 0.35
C ALA A 5 6.86 15.56 -0.68
N HIS A 6 7.85 16.36 -0.97
CA HIS A 6 7.82 17.39 -2.01
C HIS A 6 7.47 16.79 -3.37
N ILE A 7 6.21 16.94 -3.81
CA ILE A 7 5.77 16.55 -5.15
C ILE A 7 6.41 17.45 -6.21
N GLY A 8 6.99 18.57 -5.80
CA GLY A 8 7.60 19.59 -6.68
C GLY A 8 6.63 20.74 -6.99
N GLY A 9 7.08 21.75 -7.72
CA GLY A 9 6.25 22.86 -8.18
C GLY A 9 5.68 23.78 -7.08
N GLY A 10 6.27 23.81 -5.90
CA GLY A 10 5.78 24.64 -4.78
C GLY A 10 4.52 24.08 -4.11
N VAL A 11 4.16 22.81 -4.36
CA VAL A 11 3.00 22.16 -3.76
C VAL A 11 3.36 21.59 -2.38
N ALA A 12 2.60 22.00 -1.37
CA ALA A 12 2.63 21.37 -0.06
C ALA A 12 1.77 20.09 -0.04
N SER A 13 2.07 19.16 0.85
CA SER A 13 1.25 17.96 1.04
C SER A 13 0.65 17.90 2.43
N ALA A 14 -0.60 17.43 2.53
CA ALA A 14 -1.26 17.09 3.79
C ALA A 14 -1.55 15.59 3.81
N ASN A 15 -1.30 14.95 4.93
CA ASN A 15 -1.60 13.53 5.12
C ASN A 15 -2.81 13.38 6.03
N LEU A 16 -3.94 12.95 5.46
CA LEU A 16 -5.17 12.62 6.18
C LEU A 16 -5.35 11.11 6.37
N ALA A 17 -4.42 10.30 5.84
CA ALA A 17 -4.51 8.84 5.91
C ALA A 17 -4.26 8.33 7.34
N CYS A 18 -4.92 7.22 7.65
CA CYS A 18 -4.75 6.49 8.91
C CYS A 18 -4.39 5.03 8.62
N SER A 19 -3.40 4.51 9.36
CA SER A 19 -3.05 3.08 9.28
C SER A 19 -4.24 2.21 9.70
N GLY A 20 -4.51 1.15 8.94
CA GLY A 20 -5.65 0.26 9.19
C GLY A 20 -7.01 0.80 8.72
N ALA A 21 -7.06 1.98 8.10
CA ALA A 21 -8.30 2.58 7.60
C ALA A 21 -8.96 1.70 6.53
N ARG A 22 -10.29 1.70 6.58
CA ARG A 22 -11.18 1.11 5.57
C ARG A 22 -11.89 2.23 4.79
N THR A 23 -12.72 1.85 3.86
CA THR A 23 -13.59 2.80 3.12
C THR A 23 -14.64 3.48 4.02
N TYR A 24 -14.80 3.02 5.24
CA TYR A 24 -15.70 3.55 6.28
C TYR A 24 -14.99 3.65 7.62
N THR A 25 -15.42 4.58 8.45
CA THR A 25 -14.92 4.76 9.82
C THR A 25 -15.31 3.56 10.71
N SER A 26 -14.36 3.08 11.49
CA SER A 26 -14.56 1.96 12.41
C SER A 26 -13.92 2.24 13.78
N GLY A 27 -14.16 1.36 14.77
CA GLY A 27 -13.66 1.56 16.12
C GLY A 27 -14.29 2.75 16.85
N THR A 28 -15.57 3.04 16.59
CA THR A 28 -16.26 4.20 17.14
C THR A 28 -16.74 4.01 18.59
N GLY A 29 -16.77 2.75 19.08
CA GLY A 29 -17.16 2.44 20.45
C GLY A 29 -16.10 2.82 21.49
N SER A 30 -16.52 2.90 22.76
CA SER A 30 -15.62 3.17 23.89
C SER A 30 -14.54 2.08 23.99
N GLY A 31 -13.28 2.49 24.13
CA GLY A 31 -12.12 1.58 24.25
C GLY A 31 -11.72 0.87 22.94
N GLN A 32 -12.38 1.16 21.83
CA GLN A 32 -12.00 0.65 20.52
C GLN A 32 -10.94 1.54 19.85
N ASP A 33 -10.09 0.94 19.02
CA ASP A 33 -9.11 1.66 18.24
C ASP A 33 -9.79 2.38 17.05
N PHE A 34 -10.02 3.68 17.20
CA PHE A 34 -10.67 4.50 16.21
C PHE A 34 -9.85 4.57 14.92
N LYS A 35 -10.47 4.20 13.81
CA LYS A 35 -9.89 4.24 12.47
C LYS A 35 -10.77 5.08 11.55
N PRO A 36 -10.38 6.33 11.23
CA PRO A 36 -11.12 7.17 10.30
C PRO A 36 -11.09 6.57 8.90
N GLY A 37 -12.25 6.24 8.36
CA GLY A 37 -12.44 5.82 6.98
C GLY A 37 -12.66 6.99 6.04
N ILE A 38 -12.83 6.70 4.74
CA ILE A 38 -13.16 7.73 3.75
C ILE A 38 -14.69 7.95 3.77
N ASP A 39 -15.15 8.62 4.81
CA ASP A 39 -16.55 8.99 5.01
C ASP A 39 -16.67 10.35 5.73
N PHE A 40 -17.92 10.81 5.95
CA PHE A 40 -18.25 12.04 6.64
C PHE A 40 -18.58 11.81 8.12
N TYR A 41 -18.00 10.76 8.72
CA TYR A 41 -18.20 10.51 10.16
C TYR A 41 -17.77 11.73 10.99
N SER A 42 -18.56 12.03 12.03
CA SER A 42 -18.18 12.96 13.09
C SER A 42 -18.88 12.57 14.39
N ASP A 43 -18.25 12.89 15.50
CA ASP A 43 -18.85 12.67 16.83
C ASP A 43 -18.57 13.83 17.79
N SER A 44 -19.17 13.76 18.97
CA SER A 44 -19.04 14.79 20.00
C SER A 44 -17.64 14.93 20.60
N SER A 45 -16.74 13.97 20.38
CA SER A 45 -15.35 14.05 20.80
C SER A 45 -14.46 14.72 19.76
N GLY A 46 -15.01 15.13 18.61
CA GLY A 46 -14.29 15.77 17.53
C GLY A 46 -13.56 14.80 16.59
N ARG A 47 -13.79 13.47 16.71
CA ARG A 47 -13.26 12.49 15.78
C ARG A 47 -13.97 12.59 14.44
N LYS A 48 -13.24 12.49 13.34
CA LYS A 48 -13.76 12.71 11.98
C LYS A 48 -13.29 11.63 11.03
N GLY A 49 -14.14 11.31 10.05
CA GLY A 49 -13.75 10.55 8.86
C GLY A 49 -12.88 11.38 7.92
N GLN A 50 -12.12 10.73 7.05
CA GLN A 50 -11.17 11.37 6.16
C GLN A 50 -11.85 12.27 5.11
N ALA A 51 -13.06 11.93 4.64
CA ALA A 51 -13.77 12.78 3.69
C ALA A 51 -14.19 14.12 4.33
N LEU A 52 -14.66 14.10 5.59
CA LEU A 52 -14.97 15.32 6.32
C LEU A 52 -13.71 16.15 6.59
N ALA A 53 -12.61 15.50 6.99
CA ALA A 53 -11.34 16.17 7.20
C ALA A 53 -10.81 16.80 5.90
N LEU A 54 -10.96 16.12 4.75
CA LEU A 54 -10.62 16.66 3.44
C LEU A 54 -11.47 17.89 3.10
N GLN A 55 -12.78 17.81 3.32
CA GLN A 55 -13.69 18.95 3.06
C GLN A 55 -13.28 20.20 3.85
N GLU A 56 -13.00 20.04 5.15
CA GLU A 56 -12.57 21.17 5.99
C GLU A 56 -11.20 21.71 5.57
N PHE A 57 -10.27 20.84 5.21
CA PHE A 57 -8.95 21.25 4.68
C PHE A 57 -9.09 22.02 3.36
N ALA A 58 -9.85 21.47 2.42
CA ALA A 58 -10.05 22.04 1.11
C ALA A 58 -10.76 23.42 1.15
N ALA A 59 -11.61 23.67 2.14
CA ALA A 59 -12.28 24.95 2.32
C ALA A 59 -11.31 26.13 2.57
N THR A 60 -10.07 25.85 3.00
CA THR A 60 -9.06 26.86 3.36
C THR A 60 -7.75 26.75 2.56
N HIS A 61 -7.62 25.75 1.71
CA HIS A 61 -6.41 25.47 0.94
C HIS A 61 -6.72 25.25 -0.54
N ASN A 62 -5.77 25.55 -1.41
CA ASN A 62 -5.90 25.29 -2.84
C ASN A 62 -5.44 23.87 -3.19
N VAL A 63 -6.35 22.92 -3.12
CA VAL A 63 -6.08 21.50 -3.39
C VAL A 63 -5.99 21.27 -4.90
N LYS A 64 -4.91 20.64 -5.37
CA LYS A 64 -4.66 20.31 -6.78
C LYS A 64 -4.82 18.83 -7.09
N ALA A 65 -4.49 17.98 -6.13
CA ALA A 65 -4.64 16.53 -6.27
C ALA A 65 -5.00 15.88 -4.93
N VAL A 66 -5.81 14.85 -4.98
CA VAL A 66 -6.14 13.98 -3.85
C VAL A 66 -5.69 12.58 -4.19
N VAL A 67 -4.68 12.07 -3.48
CA VAL A 67 -4.19 10.70 -3.66
C VAL A 67 -4.95 9.76 -2.73
N VAL A 68 -5.52 8.71 -3.29
CA VAL A 68 -6.31 7.72 -2.55
C VAL A 68 -5.71 6.32 -2.74
N MET A 69 -5.27 5.69 -1.66
CA MET A 69 -4.88 4.28 -1.61
C MET A 69 -5.69 3.60 -0.50
N ILE A 70 -6.70 2.84 -0.86
CA ILE A 70 -7.68 2.26 0.07
C ILE A 70 -8.19 0.91 -0.44
N GLY A 71 -8.69 0.06 0.46
CA GLY A 71 -9.34 -1.20 0.12
C GLY A 71 -8.66 -2.43 0.70
N ALA A 72 -7.34 -2.45 0.90
CA ALA A 72 -6.65 -3.63 1.45
C ALA A 72 -7.21 -4.05 2.81
N ASN A 73 -7.52 -3.09 3.69
CA ASN A 73 -8.11 -3.38 4.99
C ASN A 73 -9.58 -3.84 4.91
N ASN A 74 -10.30 -3.51 3.82
CA ASN A 74 -11.62 -4.05 3.56
C ASN A 74 -11.59 -5.57 3.24
N TYR A 75 -10.50 -6.03 2.63
CA TYR A 75 -10.21 -7.46 2.43
C TYR A 75 -9.66 -8.17 3.68
N GLY A 76 -9.27 -7.40 4.73
CA GLY A 76 -8.59 -7.93 5.91
C GLY A 76 -7.15 -8.35 5.59
N PHE A 77 -6.37 -7.47 4.96
CA PHE A 77 -4.99 -7.76 4.54
C PHE A 77 -4.10 -8.27 5.69
N ALA A 78 -4.23 -7.67 6.88
CA ALA A 78 -3.48 -8.11 8.06
C ALA A 78 -3.79 -9.56 8.44
N ASP A 79 -5.07 -9.97 8.36
CA ASP A 79 -5.50 -11.35 8.65
C ASP A 79 -4.89 -12.34 7.65
N ILE A 80 -4.80 -11.94 6.37
CA ILE A 80 -4.19 -12.77 5.31
C ILE A 80 -2.71 -13.00 5.62
N VAL A 81 -1.97 -11.92 5.90
CA VAL A 81 -0.53 -12.02 6.25
C VAL A 81 -0.35 -12.89 7.49
N GLN A 82 -1.12 -12.63 8.55
CA GLN A 82 -1.02 -13.38 9.79
C GLN A 82 -1.34 -14.87 9.58
N ARG A 83 -2.36 -15.20 8.79
CA ARG A 83 -2.74 -16.58 8.50
C ARG A 83 -1.61 -17.31 7.75
N CYS A 84 -1.08 -16.71 6.68
CA CYS A 84 -0.02 -17.34 5.88
C CYS A 84 1.26 -17.56 6.69
N VAL A 85 1.68 -16.57 7.49
CA VAL A 85 2.85 -16.69 8.36
C VAL A 85 2.62 -17.73 9.45
N THR A 86 1.44 -17.75 10.08
CA THR A 86 1.11 -18.75 11.12
C THR A 86 1.09 -20.16 10.54
N ASN A 87 0.45 -20.38 9.40
CA ASN A 87 0.39 -21.68 8.76
C ASN A 87 1.80 -22.17 8.40
N TRP A 88 2.66 -21.30 7.92
CA TRP A 88 4.06 -21.65 7.64
C TRP A 88 4.84 -21.98 8.93
N LEU A 89 4.70 -21.19 9.99
CA LEU A 89 5.40 -21.39 11.26
C LEU A 89 5.00 -22.68 12.00
N THR A 90 3.75 -23.08 11.86
CA THR A 90 3.16 -24.18 12.64
C THR A 90 3.10 -25.51 11.91
N SER A 91 3.46 -25.56 10.61
CA SER A 91 3.42 -26.78 9.82
C SER A 91 4.82 -27.25 9.41
N PRO A 92 5.08 -28.58 9.51
CA PRO A 92 6.36 -29.12 9.08
C PRO A 92 6.46 -29.16 7.55
N SER A 93 7.68 -29.16 7.02
CA SER A 93 7.93 -29.14 5.58
C SER A 93 7.38 -30.34 4.80
N TRP A 94 7.17 -31.47 5.49
CA TRP A 94 6.59 -32.70 4.92
C TRP A 94 5.06 -32.72 4.99
N TRP A 95 4.42 -31.77 5.73
CA TRP A 95 2.97 -31.57 5.79
C TRP A 95 2.69 -30.08 5.83
N LYS A 96 2.80 -29.44 4.68
CA LYS A 96 2.60 -28.01 4.55
C LYS A 96 1.13 -27.66 4.71
N ASN A 97 0.83 -26.74 5.62
CA ASN A 97 -0.47 -26.10 5.72
C ASN A 97 -0.41 -24.77 4.95
N TYR A 98 -1.19 -24.66 3.89
CA TYR A 98 -1.22 -23.48 3.05
C TYR A 98 -2.34 -22.53 3.50
N CYS A 99 -2.11 -21.21 3.39
CA CYS A 99 -3.16 -20.24 3.62
C CYS A 99 -4.04 -20.01 2.39
N HIS A 100 -3.52 -20.27 1.20
CA HIS A 100 -4.25 -20.05 -0.05
C HIS A 100 -5.42 -20.99 -0.31
N ASP A 101 -5.51 -22.11 0.40
CA ASP A 101 -6.61 -23.08 0.34
C ASP A 101 -7.52 -23.06 1.58
N ASP A 102 -7.19 -22.22 2.58
CA ASP A 102 -8.10 -21.94 3.70
C ASP A 102 -9.39 -21.29 3.20
N SER A 103 -10.53 -21.88 3.53
CA SER A 103 -11.85 -21.43 3.07
C SER A 103 -12.13 -19.96 3.40
N ASP A 104 -11.69 -19.49 4.57
CA ASP A 104 -11.83 -18.10 5.01
C ASP A 104 -11.01 -17.14 4.12
N MET A 105 -9.84 -17.59 3.65
CA MET A 105 -8.99 -16.79 2.77
C MET A 105 -9.56 -16.78 1.35
N VAL A 106 -9.93 -17.95 0.83
CA VAL A 106 -10.52 -18.09 -0.53
C VAL A 106 -11.81 -17.30 -0.66
N SER A 107 -12.67 -17.32 0.35
CA SER A 107 -13.96 -16.61 0.34
C SER A 107 -13.85 -15.10 0.14
N LYS A 108 -12.73 -14.50 0.59
CA LYS A 108 -12.45 -13.06 0.43
C LYS A 108 -12.26 -12.63 -1.04
N PHE A 109 -11.92 -13.58 -1.92
CA PHE A 109 -11.55 -13.31 -3.31
C PHE A 109 -12.52 -13.91 -4.33
N THR A 110 -13.70 -14.34 -3.89
CA THR A 110 -14.79 -14.73 -4.83
C THR A 110 -15.21 -13.54 -5.68
N PRO A 111 -15.75 -13.77 -6.90
CA PRO A 111 -16.24 -12.68 -7.75
C PRO A 111 -17.23 -11.74 -7.05
N SER A 112 -18.13 -12.29 -6.23
CA SER A 112 -19.09 -11.51 -5.46
C SER A 112 -18.43 -10.66 -4.37
N ALA A 113 -17.43 -11.21 -3.66
CA ALA A 113 -16.67 -10.47 -2.67
C ALA A 113 -15.87 -9.32 -3.32
N GLN A 114 -15.21 -9.58 -4.45
CA GLN A 114 -14.48 -8.55 -5.19
C GLN A 114 -15.42 -7.44 -5.72
N ALA A 115 -16.61 -7.81 -6.22
CA ALA A 115 -17.61 -6.84 -6.64
C ALA A 115 -18.08 -5.95 -5.47
N ALA A 116 -18.32 -6.54 -4.29
CA ALA A 116 -18.66 -5.79 -3.08
C ALA A 116 -17.54 -4.82 -2.66
N ARG A 117 -16.27 -5.26 -2.67
CA ARG A 117 -15.12 -4.38 -2.36
C ARG A 117 -14.97 -3.27 -3.38
N THR A 118 -15.20 -3.56 -4.67
CA THR A 118 -15.20 -2.54 -5.74
C THR A 118 -16.27 -1.47 -5.49
N ALA A 119 -17.48 -1.87 -5.12
CA ALA A 119 -18.54 -0.92 -4.76
C ALA A 119 -18.17 -0.05 -3.56
N GLU A 120 -17.59 -0.63 -2.50
CA GLU A 120 -17.13 0.11 -1.32
C GLU A 120 -16.05 1.14 -1.66
N VAL A 121 -15.07 0.77 -2.50
CA VAL A 121 -13.99 1.70 -2.92
C VAL A 121 -14.55 2.78 -3.85
N LYS A 122 -15.44 2.43 -4.78
CA LYS A 122 -16.15 3.42 -5.61
C LYS A 122 -16.87 4.46 -4.76
N ASP A 123 -17.62 4.02 -3.76
CA ASP A 123 -18.36 4.92 -2.87
C ASP A 123 -17.41 5.83 -2.08
N ALA A 124 -16.25 5.32 -1.65
CA ALA A 124 -15.22 6.13 -1.00
C ALA A 124 -14.66 7.21 -1.95
N LEU A 125 -14.39 6.89 -3.21
CA LEU A 125 -13.95 7.86 -4.22
C LEU A 125 -15.01 8.93 -4.51
N LEU A 126 -16.29 8.53 -4.57
CA LEU A 126 -17.39 9.48 -4.72
C LEU A 126 -17.53 10.41 -3.50
N ARG A 127 -17.25 9.92 -2.27
CA ARG A 127 -17.20 10.78 -1.07
C ARG A 127 -16.03 11.75 -1.09
N VAL A 128 -14.88 11.38 -1.67
CA VAL A 128 -13.77 12.32 -1.92
C VAL A 128 -14.23 13.43 -2.85
N ALA A 129 -14.87 13.11 -3.97
CA ALA A 129 -15.40 14.09 -4.90
C ALA A 129 -16.48 14.98 -4.25
N GLN A 130 -17.36 14.38 -3.43
CA GLN A 130 -18.38 15.12 -2.66
C GLN A 130 -17.74 16.10 -1.65
N ALA A 131 -16.67 15.69 -0.96
CA ALA A 131 -15.95 16.56 -0.02
C ALA A 131 -15.36 17.78 -0.74
N MET A 132 -14.79 17.58 -1.92
CA MET A 132 -14.26 18.66 -2.75
C MET A 132 -15.38 19.60 -3.24
N THR A 133 -16.50 19.03 -3.70
CA THR A 133 -17.68 19.83 -4.11
C THR A 133 -18.24 20.65 -2.95
N ASN A 134 -18.37 20.06 -1.77
CA ASN A 134 -18.83 20.76 -0.56
C ASN A 134 -17.88 21.90 -0.15
N ALA A 135 -16.58 21.77 -0.44
CA ALA A 135 -15.57 22.81 -0.23
C ALA A 135 -15.55 23.88 -1.34
N GLY A 136 -16.42 23.78 -2.35
CA GLY A 136 -16.56 24.75 -3.42
C GLY A 136 -15.74 24.50 -4.68
N TYR A 137 -15.18 23.28 -4.84
CA TYR A 137 -14.41 22.92 -6.04
C TYR A 137 -15.30 22.35 -7.13
N SER A 138 -15.01 22.74 -8.37
CA SER A 138 -15.46 22.00 -9.57
C SER A 138 -14.47 20.87 -9.91
N SER A 139 -14.92 19.88 -10.66
CA SER A 139 -14.06 18.75 -11.09
C SER A 139 -12.85 19.17 -11.95
N SER A 140 -12.88 20.35 -12.57
CA SER A 140 -11.77 20.88 -13.36
C SER A 140 -10.63 21.50 -12.54
N GLN A 141 -10.78 21.62 -11.23
CA GLN A 141 -9.81 22.32 -10.37
C GLN A 141 -8.85 21.39 -9.63
N TYR A 142 -9.14 20.10 -9.60
CA TYR A 142 -8.34 19.08 -8.91
C TYR A 142 -8.43 17.72 -9.61
N GLU A 143 -7.55 16.81 -9.26
CA GLU A 143 -7.54 15.43 -9.76
C GLU A 143 -7.59 14.45 -8.59
N ILE A 144 -8.29 13.32 -8.75
CA ILE A 144 -8.24 12.18 -7.83
C ILE A 144 -7.31 11.12 -8.43
N LEU A 145 -6.18 10.88 -7.78
CA LEU A 145 -5.22 9.86 -8.15
C LEU A 145 -5.46 8.60 -7.31
N GLY A 146 -6.08 7.59 -7.92
CA GLY A 146 -6.23 6.29 -7.30
C GLY A 146 -4.93 5.50 -7.39
N GLN A 147 -4.26 5.32 -6.26
CA GLN A 147 -3.01 4.57 -6.17
C GLN A 147 -3.31 3.10 -5.88
N THR A 148 -2.75 2.18 -6.69
CA THR A 148 -2.80 0.75 -6.42
C THR A 148 -1.72 0.32 -5.43
N TYR A 149 -1.77 -0.95 -5.00
CA TYR A 149 -0.80 -1.52 -4.08
C TYR A 149 0.34 -2.19 -4.85
N TRP A 150 1.57 -2.05 -4.35
CA TRP A 150 2.71 -2.83 -4.83
C TRP A 150 2.62 -4.28 -4.36
N SER A 151 3.24 -5.20 -5.08
CA SER A 151 3.44 -6.56 -4.59
C SER A 151 4.53 -6.56 -3.50
N PRO A 152 4.22 -6.94 -2.25
CA PRO A 152 5.22 -6.90 -1.17
C PRO A 152 6.20 -8.06 -1.20
N LEU A 153 5.80 -9.21 -1.79
CA LEU A 153 6.59 -10.44 -1.88
C LEU A 153 6.87 -10.80 -3.34
N PRO A 154 8.02 -11.40 -3.64
CA PRO A 154 8.26 -12.01 -4.95
C PRO A 154 7.49 -13.33 -5.07
N ARG A 155 7.51 -13.93 -6.27
CA ARG A 155 7.04 -15.31 -6.44
C ARG A 155 7.93 -16.27 -5.65
N GLY A 156 7.38 -17.42 -5.27
CA GLY A 156 8.04 -18.38 -4.41
C GLY A 156 9.44 -18.81 -4.88
N ASN A 157 9.63 -18.95 -6.20
CA ASN A 157 10.92 -19.29 -6.79
C ASN A 157 11.93 -18.12 -6.84
N GLN A 158 11.51 -16.92 -6.51
CA GLN A 158 12.35 -15.72 -6.43
C GLN A 158 12.68 -15.33 -4.99
N ILE A 159 12.21 -16.07 -4.00
CA ILE A 159 12.57 -15.87 -2.59
C ILE A 159 13.98 -16.41 -2.37
N ARG A 160 14.92 -15.60 -1.84
CA ARG A 160 16.33 -15.99 -1.64
C ARG A 160 16.55 -17.01 -0.51
N TYR A 161 15.64 -17.04 0.46
CA TYR A 161 15.74 -18.01 1.55
C TYR A 161 15.05 -19.33 1.21
N PRO A 162 15.61 -20.48 1.64
CA PRO A 162 14.97 -21.79 1.45
C PRO A 162 13.53 -21.79 1.98
N GLU A 163 12.65 -22.52 1.30
CA GLU A 163 11.26 -22.68 1.74
C GLU A 163 11.15 -23.44 3.08
N THR A 164 12.13 -24.28 3.34
CA THR A 164 12.22 -25.11 4.56
C THR A 164 13.27 -24.56 5.51
N GLY A 165 13.10 -24.80 6.79
CA GLY A 165 13.98 -24.24 7.84
C GLY A 165 13.53 -22.85 8.30
N TRP A 166 14.22 -22.30 9.29
CA TRP A 166 13.75 -21.09 9.98
C TRP A 166 14.26 -19.76 9.38
N THR A 167 15.27 -19.81 8.51
CA THR A 167 15.94 -18.61 8.00
C THR A 167 14.99 -17.68 7.24
N ARG A 168 14.00 -18.23 6.53
CA ARG A 168 13.00 -17.45 5.82
C ARG A 168 12.24 -16.48 6.73
N GLN A 169 11.95 -16.88 7.97
CA GLN A 169 11.30 -16.01 8.95
C GLN A 169 12.29 -15.36 9.91
N SER A 170 13.23 -16.12 10.47
CA SER A 170 14.11 -15.61 11.53
C SER A 170 15.11 -14.54 11.03
N VAL A 171 15.55 -14.63 9.78
CA VAL A 171 16.43 -13.67 9.12
C VAL A 171 15.62 -12.78 8.19
N GLY A 172 14.91 -13.38 7.22
CA GLY A 172 14.22 -12.66 6.16
C GLY A 172 12.93 -11.96 6.60
N GLY A 173 12.22 -12.49 7.61
CA GLY A 173 10.92 -11.96 8.00
C GLY A 173 9.85 -12.14 6.92
N CYS A 174 9.93 -13.22 6.13
CA CYS A 174 8.99 -13.53 5.03
C CYS A 174 8.51 -14.99 5.06
N GLY A 175 8.29 -15.52 6.27
CA GLY A 175 7.84 -16.90 6.49
C GLY A 175 6.51 -17.18 5.79
N THR A 176 6.59 -17.77 4.61
CA THR A 176 5.44 -18.18 3.79
C THR A 176 5.85 -19.36 2.89
N TRP A 177 4.91 -20.18 2.49
CA TRP A 177 5.15 -21.23 1.49
C TRP A 177 5.26 -20.61 0.09
N ASN A 178 6.01 -21.24 -0.81
CA ASN A 178 6.15 -20.75 -2.19
C ASN A 178 4.81 -20.68 -2.92
N ALA A 179 3.92 -21.63 -2.68
CA ALA A 179 2.58 -21.63 -3.25
C ALA A 179 1.75 -20.44 -2.74
N ASP A 180 1.85 -20.12 -1.44
CA ASP A 180 1.17 -18.95 -0.85
C ASP A 180 1.73 -17.63 -1.38
N ALA A 181 3.06 -17.55 -1.58
CA ALA A 181 3.67 -16.37 -2.20
C ALA A 181 3.20 -16.17 -3.66
N ASN A 182 3.04 -17.26 -4.41
CA ASN A 182 2.47 -17.21 -5.76
C ASN A 182 1.01 -16.75 -5.72
N TRP A 183 0.18 -17.34 -4.85
CA TRP A 183 -1.21 -16.94 -4.67
C TRP A 183 -1.34 -15.46 -4.23
N ALA A 184 -0.45 -14.99 -3.33
CA ALA A 184 -0.45 -13.59 -2.92
C ALA A 184 -0.25 -12.64 -4.11
N ASN A 185 0.64 -12.99 -5.06
CA ASN A 185 0.85 -12.22 -6.28
C ASN A 185 -0.33 -12.34 -7.26
N ASP A 186 -0.77 -13.59 -7.52
CA ASP A 186 -1.71 -13.89 -8.60
C ASP A 186 -3.16 -13.61 -8.24
N THR A 187 -3.51 -13.69 -6.95
CA THR A 187 -4.88 -13.52 -6.47
C THR A 187 -5.01 -12.27 -5.61
N VAL A 188 -4.25 -12.16 -4.50
CA VAL A 188 -4.46 -11.10 -3.52
C VAL A 188 -4.14 -9.73 -4.10
N VAL A 189 -2.91 -9.54 -4.58
CA VAL A 189 -2.46 -8.24 -5.12
C VAL A 189 -3.28 -7.85 -6.36
N ASN A 190 -3.54 -8.81 -7.24
CA ASN A 190 -4.38 -8.56 -8.42
C ASN A 190 -5.81 -8.14 -8.04
N ALA A 191 -6.43 -8.80 -7.06
CA ALA A 191 -7.78 -8.45 -6.62
C ALA A 191 -7.83 -7.05 -5.99
N LEU A 192 -6.87 -6.71 -5.12
CA LEU A 192 -6.75 -5.38 -4.53
C LEU A 192 -6.63 -4.29 -5.59
N ASN A 193 -5.77 -4.50 -6.57
CA ASN A 193 -5.47 -3.52 -7.60
C ASN A 193 -6.61 -3.39 -8.62
N ASN A 194 -7.21 -4.52 -9.01
CA ASN A 194 -8.39 -4.50 -9.87
C ASN A 194 -9.58 -3.82 -9.18
N THR A 195 -9.71 -3.95 -7.86
CA THR A 195 -10.72 -3.23 -7.08
C THR A 195 -10.58 -1.72 -7.25
N MET A 196 -9.37 -1.15 -7.14
CA MET A 196 -9.15 0.28 -7.35
C MET A 196 -9.40 0.69 -8.81
N ARG A 197 -8.85 -0.04 -9.79
CA ARG A 197 -9.04 0.25 -11.22
C ARG A 197 -10.51 0.23 -11.61
N ASN A 198 -11.23 -0.83 -11.21
CA ASN A 198 -12.65 -0.99 -11.50
C ASN A 198 -13.51 0.05 -10.77
N ALA A 199 -13.16 0.39 -9.52
CA ALA A 199 -13.87 1.42 -8.77
C ALA A 199 -13.77 2.78 -9.48
N ILE A 200 -12.57 3.20 -9.87
CA ILE A 200 -12.36 4.43 -10.65
C ILE A 200 -13.18 4.42 -11.93
N ALA A 201 -13.09 3.36 -12.73
CA ALA A 201 -13.84 3.24 -13.98
C ALA A 201 -15.37 3.33 -13.77
N GLN A 202 -15.87 2.86 -12.62
CA GLN A 202 -17.29 2.86 -12.29
C GLN A 202 -17.79 4.14 -11.63
N THR A 203 -16.92 5.09 -11.24
CA THR A 203 -17.35 6.36 -10.62
C THR A 203 -18.04 7.28 -11.61
N GLY A 204 -17.71 7.21 -12.90
CA GLY A 204 -18.14 8.17 -13.90
C GLY A 204 -17.50 9.57 -13.76
N LEU A 205 -16.56 9.76 -12.85
CA LEU A 205 -15.82 11.01 -12.68
C LEU A 205 -14.83 11.21 -13.83
N THR A 206 -14.68 12.43 -14.30
CA THR A 206 -13.79 12.78 -15.42
C THR A 206 -12.42 13.26 -14.96
N ASN A 207 -12.25 13.54 -13.67
CA ASN A 207 -11.01 14.04 -13.06
C ASN A 207 -10.38 12.97 -12.17
N THR A 208 -10.18 11.79 -12.74
CA THR A 208 -9.56 10.65 -12.03
C THR A 208 -8.49 9.99 -12.90
N ALA A 209 -7.41 9.56 -12.28
CA ALA A 209 -6.39 8.75 -12.93
C ALA A 209 -5.92 7.62 -12.00
N VAL A 210 -5.44 6.52 -12.57
CA VAL A 210 -4.83 5.41 -11.83
C VAL A 210 -3.32 5.57 -11.85
N VAL A 211 -2.70 5.55 -10.68
CA VAL A 211 -1.26 5.41 -10.51
C VAL A 211 -0.99 3.97 -10.10
N ASP A 212 -0.61 3.16 -11.07
CA ASP A 212 -0.40 1.73 -10.85
C ASP A 212 0.98 1.47 -10.23
N MET A 213 0.98 0.90 -9.04
CA MET A 213 2.18 0.60 -8.28
C MET A 213 2.49 -0.90 -8.24
N GLN A 214 1.70 -1.75 -8.90
CA GLN A 214 1.77 -3.20 -8.72
C GLN A 214 3.17 -3.76 -8.90
N THR A 215 3.92 -3.24 -9.86
CA THR A 215 5.28 -3.68 -10.20
C THR A 215 6.37 -2.71 -9.75
N ALA A 216 6.02 -1.60 -9.10
CA ALA A 216 6.95 -0.54 -8.73
C ALA A 216 8.14 -1.02 -7.88
N LEU A 217 7.92 -2.03 -7.03
CA LEU A 217 8.96 -2.56 -6.15
C LEU A 217 9.58 -3.87 -6.65
N ASN A 218 9.28 -4.32 -7.88
CA ASN A 218 9.85 -5.54 -8.43
C ASN A 218 11.38 -5.47 -8.47
N GLY A 219 12.02 -6.56 -8.07
CA GLY A 219 13.47 -6.64 -7.90
C GLY A 219 13.98 -6.09 -6.55
N ARG A 220 13.06 -5.58 -5.67
CA ARG A 220 13.40 -4.99 -4.37
C ARG A 220 12.38 -5.38 -3.28
N ARG A 221 11.54 -6.38 -3.55
CA ARG A 221 10.51 -6.84 -2.63
C ARG A 221 11.13 -7.56 -1.43
N LEU A 222 10.33 -7.77 -0.41
CA LEU A 222 10.76 -8.52 0.78
C LEU A 222 11.26 -9.91 0.39
N CYS A 223 12.46 -10.26 0.83
CA CYS A 223 13.14 -11.54 0.55
C CYS A 223 13.41 -11.85 -0.94
N GLU A 224 13.34 -10.89 -1.83
CA GLU A 224 13.62 -11.13 -3.24
C GLU A 224 15.10 -11.47 -3.47
N ASN A 225 15.39 -12.42 -4.37
CA ASN A 225 16.73 -12.96 -4.59
C ASN A 225 17.67 -12.02 -5.35
N THR A 226 17.22 -10.82 -5.68
CA THR A 226 18.02 -9.77 -6.34
C THR A 226 18.55 -8.73 -5.37
N VAL A 227 18.20 -8.83 -4.09
CA VAL A 227 18.58 -7.90 -3.02
C VAL A 227 18.74 -8.62 -1.70
N GLY A 228 19.33 -7.93 -0.71
CA GLY A 228 19.51 -8.44 0.65
C GLY A 228 19.03 -7.46 1.72
N LEU A 229 19.27 -7.82 2.98
CA LEU A 229 19.18 -6.91 4.10
C LEU A 229 20.45 -6.04 4.13
N LEU A 230 20.41 -4.92 4.86
CA LEU A 230 21.60 -4.07 5.04
C LEU A 230 22.82 -4.88 5.52
N GLU A 231 22.58 -5.78 6.49
CA GLU A 231 23.61 -6.61 7.12
C GLU A 231 24.15 -7.68 6.14
N GLU A 232 23.28 -8.25 5.28
CA GLU A 232 23.66 -9.25 4.28
C GLU A 232 24.53 -8.63 3.17
N GLU A 233 24.23 -7.38 2.81
CA GLU A 233 24.94 -6.62 1.80
C GLU A 233 26.18 -5.87 2.35
N GLY A 234 26.44 -5.94 3.66
CA GLY A 234 27.51 -5.20 4.30
C GLY A 234 27.35 -3.68 4.24
N ILE A 235 26.10 -3.21 4.14
CA ILE A 235 25.75 -1.79 4.02
C ILE A 235 25.45 -1.22 5.39
N ALA A 236 26.13 -0.14 5.78
CA ALA A 236 26.06 0.39 7.13
C ALA A 236 24.71 1.02 7.49
N ASN A 237 24.03 1.66 6.53
CA ASN A 237 22.71 2.27 6.74
C ASN A 237 22.00 2.55 5.40
N TRP A 238 20.73 2.94 5.48
CA TRP A 238 19.87 3.18 4.31
C TRP A 238 20.39 4.26 3.34
N THR A 239 21.18 5.21 3.81
CA THR A 239 21.73 6.28 2.97
C THR A 239 23.15 6.01 2.46
N SER A 240 23.72 4.86 2.81
CA SER A 240 25.05 4.44 2.31
C SER A 240 25.03 4.20 0.81
N PRO A 241 26.14 4.39 0.11
CA PRO A 241 26.25 4.07 -1.32
C PRO A 241 25.82 2.62 -1.61
N GLY A 242 25.00 2.45 -2.64
CA GLY A 242 24.49 1.14 -3.07
C GLY A 242 23.23 0.67 -2.31
N ALA A 243 22.86 1.28 -1.18
CA ALA A 243 21.70 0.84 -0.40
C ALA A 243 20.41 0.83 -1.24
N VAL A 244 20.17 1.84 -2.04
CA VAL A 244 18.99 1.92 -2.92
C VAL A 244 18.89 0.75 -3.89
N ASP A 245 20.02 0.24 -4.36
CA ASP A 245 20.02 -0.80 -5.40
C ASP A 245 20.14 -2.22 -4.86
N ASN A 246 20.70 -2.38 -3.66
CA ASN A 246 21.02 -3.71 -3.13
C ASN A 246 20.16 -4.13 -1.94
N THR A 247 19.27 -3.24 -1.45
CA THR A 247 18.44 -3.58 -0.28
C THR A 247 16.96 -3.68 -0.61
N GLU A 248 16.24 -4.38 0.27
CA GLU A 248 14.78 -4.53 0.20
C GLU A 248 14.07 -3.19 0.41
N TRP A 249 13.01 -2.96 -0.37
CA TRP A 249 12.15 -1.78 -0.26
C TRP A 249 10.86 -2.04 0.51
N VAL A 250 10.71 -3.23 1.09
CA VAL A 250 9.57 -3.64 1.92
C VAL A 250 10.07 -4.10 3.28
N ALA A 251 9.38 -3.70 4.33
CA ALA A 251 9.73 -4.03 5.70
C ALA A 251 9.39 -5.50 6.05
N GLN A 252 10.28 -6.13 6.80
CA GLN A 252 10.16 -7.51 7.27
C GLN A 252 8.95 -7.72 8.18
N VAL A 253 8.35 -8.91 8.13
CA VAL A 253 7.38 -9.36 9.13
C VAL A 253 8.14 -9.79 10.39
N ARG A 254 8.02 -9.04 11.46
CA ARG A 254 8.70 -9.29 12.74
C ARG A 254 7.77 -10.01 13.72
N THR A 255 7.87 -11.33 13.82
CA THR A 255 7.01 -12.14 14.71
C THR A 255 7.51 -12.20 16.15
N VAL A 256 8.82 -12.20 16.38
CA VAL A 256 9.39 -12.33 17.73
C VAL A 256 9.35 -11.00 18.48
N THR A 257 9.54 -9.90 17.81
CA THR A 257 9.52 -8.55 18.40
C THR A 257 8.12 -7.99 18.58
N THR A 258 7.11 -8.60 17.96
CA THR A 258 5.69 -8.23 18.17
C THR A 258 5.18 -8.64 19.55
N VAL A 259 5.82 -9.59 20.22
CA VAL A 259 5.50 -9.96 21.60
C VAL A 259 5.96 -8.91 22.60
N PHE A 260 6.93 -8.05 22.23
CA PHE A 260 7.58 -7.10 23.14
C PHE A 260 7.49 -5.62 22.75
N GLY A 261 6.78 -5.26 21.66
CA GLY A 261 6.64 -3.84 21.29
C GLY A 261 5.58 -3.54 20.21
N PRO A 262 4.79 -2.47 20.41
CA PRO A 262 3.62 -2.16 19.57
C PRO A 262 3.96 -1.60 18.18
N TYR A 263 5.20 -1.19 17.91
CA TYR A 263 5.53 -0.46 16.70
C TYR A 263 5.88 -1.32 15.48
N GLN A 264 6.26 -2.56 15.67
CA GLN A 264 6.83 -3.40 14.61
C GLN A 264 5.78 -4.18 13.79
N LEU A 265 4.59 -4.41 14.33
CA LEU A 265 3.47 -4.99 13.58
C LEU A 265 2.97 -4.07 12.47
N GLN A 266 2.93 -2.77 12.73
CA GLN A 266 2.42 -1.77 11.80
C GLN A 266 3.33 -1.54 10.58
N GLU A 267 4.62 -1.85 10.71
CA GLU A 267 5.60 -1.69 9.63
C GLU A 267 5.70 -2.91 8.71
N SER A 268 5.28 -4.09 9.20
CA SER A 268 5.36 -5.34 8.47
C SER A 268 4.66 -5.26 7.11
N MET A 269 5.33 -5.69 6.04
CA MET A 269 4.86 -5.62 4.65
C MET A 269 4.63 -4.21 4.09
N HIS A 270 4.92 -3.16 4.85
CA HIS A 270 4.87 -1.79 4.35
C HIS A 270 6.17 -1.43 3.63
N ALA A 271 6.10 -0.39 2.80
CA ALA A 271 7.27 0.13 2.13
C ALA A 271 8.30 0.64 3.15
N SER A 272 9.55 0.19 3.02
CA SER A 272 10.70 0.66 3.79
C SER A 272 11.14 2.06 3.34
N TYR A 273 12.27 2.54 3.82
CA TYR A 273 12.79 3.86 3.45
C TYR A 273 12.80 4.09 1.93
N TRP A 274 13.44 3.20 1.16
CA TRP A 274 13.52 3.33 -0.30
C TRP A 274 12.19 3.07 -1.00
N GLY A 275 11.39 2.15 -0.50
CA GLY A 275 10.04 1.90 -1.04
C GLY A 275 9.14 3.13 -0.91
N GLN A 276 9.22 3.86 0.22
CA GLN A 276 8.48 5.10 0.40
C GLN A 276 8.96 6.21 -0.53
N LEU A 277 10.29 6.31 -0.75
CA LEU A 277 10.84 7.28 -1.69
C LEU A 277 10.51 6.93 -3.15
N ALA A 278 10.44 5.64 -3.50
CA ALA A 278 9.97 5.20 -4.81
C ALA A 278 8.51 5.60 -5.05
N MET A 279 7.62 5.36 -4.07
CA MET A 279 6.23 5.81 -4.17
C MET A 279 6.12 7.33 -4.29
N ARG A 280 6.95 8.09 -3.57
CA ARG A 280 7.03 9.54 -3.69
C ARG A 280 7.40 9.95 -5.12
N ALA A 281 8.41 9.32 -5.70
CA ALA A 281 8.82 9.57 -7.09
C ALA A 281 7.67 9.30 -8.07
N CYS A 282 6.96 8.17 -7.89
CA CYS A 282 5.79 7.83 -8.71
C CYS A 282 4.68 8.88 -8.62
N LEU A 283 4.34 9.31 -7.41
CA LEU A 283 3.31 10.32 -7.20
C LEU A 283 3.71 11.69 -7.79
N ARG A 284 5.00 12.04 -7.73
CA ARG A 284 5.50 13.27 -8.34
C ARG A 284 5.42 13.19 -9.87
N LEU A 285 5.75 12.05 -10.46
CA LEU A 285 5.59 11.82 -11.90
C LEU A 285 4.12 11.89 -12.31
N ALA A 286 3.23 11.28 -11.52
CA ALA A 286 1.79 11.32 -11.76
C ALA A 286 1.20 12.72 -11.59
N TYR A 287 1.67 13.52 -10.63
CA TYR A 287 1.26 14.92 -10.48
C TYR A 287 1.69 15.78 -11.68
N ASN A 288 2.79 15.43 -12.33
CA ASN A 288 3.24 15.99 -13.61
C ASN A 288 3.20 17.55 -13.65
N GLY A 289 3.72 18.19 -12.59
CA GLY A 289 3.80 19.64 -12.52
C GLY A 289 2.45 20.37 -12.48
N GLY A 290 1.36 19.68 -12.14
CA GLY A 290 0.01 20.25 -12.04
C GLY A 290 -0.91 19.89 -13.20
N ALA A 291 -0.48 18.99 -14.09
CA ALA A 291 -1.30 18.34 -15.11
C ALA A 291 -1.30 16.81 -14.86
N PRO A 292 -2.01 16.33 -13.83
CA PRO A 292 -1.93 14.96 -13.35
C PRO A 292 -2.23 13.94 -14.46
N VAL A 293 -1.46 12.83 -14.44
CA VAL A 293 -1.59 11.73 -15.40
C VAL A 293 -1.56 10.39 -14.66
N GLY A 294 -2.23 9.38 -15.22
CA GLY A 294 -2.15 8.00 -14.80
C GLY A 294 -1.03 7.25 -15.51
N GLY A 295 -0.79 6.02 -15.08
CA GLY A 295 0.13 5.09 -15.71
C GLY A 295 0.73 4.09 -14.73
N ASP A 296 1.51 3.15 -15.27
CA ASP A 296 2.24 2.14 -14.52
C ASP A 296 3.56 2.71 -14.02
N CYS A 297 3.72 2.80 -12.70
CA CYS A 297 4.98 3.23 -12.13
C CYS A 297 5.94 2.05 -12.02
N VAL A 298 7.07 2.17 -12.70
CA VAL A 298 8.12 1.14 -12.72
C VAL A 298 9.49 1.75 -12.47
N ARG A 299 10.44 0.92 -12.04
CA ARG A 299 11.83 1.35 -11.92
C ARG A 299 12.46 1.53 -13.31
N ALA A 300 13.00 2.71 -13.57
CA ALA A 300 13.64 3.03 -14.84
C ALA A 300 15.09 2.56 -14.91
N SER A 301 15.85 2.76 -13.82
CA SER A 301 17.29 2.39 -13.74
C SER A 301 17.73 2.28 -12.29
N ASN A 302 18.97 1.84 -12.07
CA ASN A 302 19.64 1.88 -10.78
C ASN A 302 19.95 3.33 -10.36
N GLY A 303 20.22 3.50 -9.07
CA GLY A 303 20.65 4.77 -8.48
C GLY A 303 19.47 5.71 -8.17
N LEU A 304 19.84 6.96 -7.89
CA LEU A 304 18.94 8.01 -7.46
C LEU A 304 18.75 9.06 -8.55
N ASN A 305 17.57 9.64 -8.59
CA ASN A 305 17.30 10.82 -9.39
C ASN A 305 17.84 12.11 -8.71
N ALA A 306 17.65 13.25 -9.34
CA ALA A 306 18.12 14.54 -8.84
C ALA A 306 17.46 14.96 -7.51
N GLN A 307 16.34 14.32 -7.11
CA GLN A 307 15.63 14.57 -5.85
C GLN A 307 16.04 13.59 -4.74
N GLY A 308 17.04 12.74 -4.98
CA GLY A 308 17.51 11.73 -4.03
C GLY A 308 16.53 10.56 -3.84
N GLU A 309 15.70 10.29 -4.83
CA GLU A 309 14.73 9.18 -4.85
C GLU A 309 15.18 8.10 -5.84
N PRO A 310 14.72 6.85 -5.70
CA PRO A 310 14.94 5.84 -6.74
C PRO A 310 14.49 6.34 -8.12
N ASN A 311 15.23 5.96 -9.15
CA ASN A 311 14.91 6.32 -10.53
C ASN A 311 13.66 5.56 -10.99
N MET A 312 12.51 6.21 -10.88
CA MET A 312 11.21 5.69 -11.33
C MET A 312 10.78 6.36 -12.64
N THR A 313 9.92 5.68 -13.38
CA THR A 313 9.22 6.23 -14.56
C THR A 313 7.76 5.84 -14.51
N LEU A 314 6.92 6.67 -15.11
CA LEU A 314 5.49 6.40 -15.29
C LEU A 314 5.27 6.05 -16.77
N VAL A 315 4.79 4.84 -17.01
CA VAL A 315 4.47 4.33 -18.37
C VAL A 315 2.96 4.46 -18.54
N PRO A 316 2.50 5.16 -19.58
CA PRO A 316 1.07 5.37 -19.86
C PRO A 316 0.28 4.07 -20.07
#